data_3f75689dc3ad0e201c1fb1c72fcd9ec7
#
_entry.id   3f75689dc3ad0e201c1fb1c72fcd9ec7
#
_cell.length_a   1.000
_cell.length_b   1.000
_cell.length_c   1.000
_cell.angle_alpha   90.00
_cell.angle_beta   90.00
_cell.angle_gamma   90.00
#
_symmetry.space_group_name_H-M   'P 1'
#
loop_
_entity.id
_entity.type
_entity.pdbx_description
1 polymer ?
#
loop_
_entity_poly.entity_id
_entity_poly.type
_entity_poly.pdbx_seq_one_letter_code
_entity_poly.pdbx_strand_id
1 'polypeptide(L)'
;QDRLIEDLRHFHGWGYELATEPPLVVLDTRTRRWRSERNLSRPSGLMDWEALSEFQQSLLDHPAVLIVSPTPMFGVKLIEAVQRVFSWAGHPLLVDAENWMAHRGAAHVMMNIFRHSRTPGNYVILSGDVHYSFVYELHIRARDSGPQLWQITSSGVKNEFPRRLLDWFDRLNRWLYAPHSPLNWLTKRRRLEVVPRVPDRSQAGERLWNGSGIGLLVLDPSGKPAEIYQLNADGSPPTAFLTSRE
;
A
#
# COMPACT_ATOMS: atom_id res chain seq x y z
N GLN A 1 -20.00 -33.66 5.02
CA GLN A 1 -20.75 -32.41 4.76
C GLN A 1 -20.88 -31.59 6.03
N ASP A 2 -21.30 -32.18 7.16
CA ASP A 2 -21.57 -31.43 8.41
C ASP A 2 -20.34 -30.74 8.98
N ARG A 3 -19.16 -31.39 8.91
CA ARG A 3 -17.89 -30.81 9.34
C ARG A 3 -17.50 -29.58 8.51
N LEU A 4 -17.68 -29.63 7.18
CA LEU A 4 -17.41 -28.49 6.30
C LEU A 4 -18.35 -27.31 6.58
N ILE A 5 -19.62 -27.61 6.87
CA ILE A 5 -20.61 -26.58 7.24
C ILE A 5 -20.23 -25.93 8.56
N GLU A 6 -19.75 -26.72 9.52
CA GLU A 6 -19.30 -26.24 10.81
C GLU A 6 -18.01 -25.39 10.70
N ASP A 7 -17.05 -25.86 9.91
CA ASP A 7 -15.83 -25.11 9.60
C ASP A 7 -16.15 -23.76 8.92
N LEU A 8 -17.11 -23.74 7.97
CA LEU A 8 -17.55 -22.50 7.31
C LEU A 8 -18.30 -21.55 8.26
N ARG A 9 -19.08 -22.08 9.22
CA ARG A 9 -19.76 -21.24 10.22
C ARG A 9 -18.79 -20.56 11.19
N HIS A 10 -17.66 -21.20 11.48
CA HIS A 10 -16.61 -20.68 12.36
C HIS A 10 -15.51 -19.94 11.61
N PHE A 11 -15.65 -19.80 10.29
CA PHE A 11 -14.68 -19.06 9.48
C PHE A 11 -14.82 -17.55 9.71
N HIS A 12 -13.80 -16.96 10.32
CA HIS A 12 -13.78 -15.53 10.66
C HIS A 12 -13.03 -14.65 9.64
N GLY A 13 -12.45 -15.24 8.60
CA GLY A 13 -11.72 -14.52 7.56
C GLY A 13 -10.34 -15.12 7.26
N TRP A 14 -9.65 -14.53 6.29
CA TRP A 14 -8.31 -14.94 5.84
C TRP A 14 -7.17 -14.14 6.48
N GLY A 15 -7.52 -13.16 7.33
CA GLY A 15 -6.53 -12.42 8.09
C GLY A 15 -5.93 -13.27 9.21
N TYR A 16 -4.65 -13.08 9.47
CA TYR A 16 -3.94 -13.75 10.58
C TYR A 16 -2.75 -12.92 11.03
N GLU A 17 -2.26 -13.25 12.22
CA GLU A 17 -1.09 -12.64 12.82
C GLU A 17 -0.01 -13.68 13.08
N LEU A 18 1.24 -13.32 12.84
CA LEU A 18 2.40 -14.11 13.23
C LEU A 18 3.17 -13.38 14.31
N ALA A 19 3.46 -14.09 15.41
CA ALA A 19 4.24 -13.57 16.54
C ALA A 19 5.74 -13.52 16.19
N THR A 20 6.08 -12.73 15.19
CA THR A 20 7.46 -12.39 14.83
C THR A 20 7.89 -11.08 15.51
N GLU A 21 9.16 -10.71 15.41
CA GLU A 21 9.68 -9.43 15.88
C GLU A 21 10.27 -8.63 14.71
N PRO A 22 9.58 -7.57 14.26
CA PRO A 22 8.23 -7.07 14.62
C PRO A 22 7.10 -8.06 14.26
N PRO A 23 5.92 -7.98 14.92
CA PRO A 23 4.78 -8.84 14.58
C PRO A 23 4.33 -8.58 13.14
N LEU A 24 3.88 -9.65 12.46
CA LEU A 24 3.39 -9.59 11.10
C LEU A 24 1.88 -9.81 11.09
N VAL A 25 1.16 -8.84 10.55
CA VAL A 25 -0.30 -8.82 10.44
C VAL A 25 -0.72 -8.91 8.99
N VAL A 26 -1.43 -9.98 8.62
CA VAL A 26 -1.97 -10.18 7.27
C VAL A 26 -3.43 -9.75 7.24
N LEU A 27 -3.76 -8.77 6.39
CA LEU A 27 -5.09 -8.19 6.31
C LEU A 27 -6.00 -9.00 5.38
N ASP A 28 -7.23 -9.27 5.83
CA ASP A 28 -8.29 -9.78 4.96
C ASP A 28 -9.02 -8.61 4.28
N THR A 29 -8.63 -8.34 3.05
CA THR A 29 -9.28 -7.33 2.21
C THR A 29 -10.30 -7.93 1.24
N ARG A 30 -10.65 -9.20 1.39
CA ARG A 30 -11.52 -9.93 0.46
C ARG A 30 -12.86 -10.28 1.07
N THR A 31 -12.88 -10.91 2.24
CA THR A 31 -14.12 -11.40 2.85
C THR A 31 -14.73 -10.43 3.85
N ARG A 32 -13.94 -9.48 4.38
CA ARG A 32 -14.38 -8.45 5.34
C ARG A 32 -14.47 -7.05 4.72
N ARG A 33 -15.01 -6.96 3.52
CA ARG A 33 -15.19 -5.70 2.80
C ARG A 33 -16.44 -4.95 3.22
N TRP A 34 -16.32 -3.65 3.41
CA TRP A 34 -17.49 -2.79 3.52
C TRP A 34 -18.13 -2.54 2.14
N ARG A 35 -19.44 -2.67 2.05
CA ARG A 35 -20.23 -2.38 0.85
C ARG A 35 -21.42 -1.50 1.20
N SER A 36 -21.73 -0.55 0.33
CA SER A 36 -22.92 0.28 0.48
C SER A 36 -24.17 -0.51 0.08
N GLU A 37 -25.11 -0.67 1.00
CA GLU A 37 -26.41 -1.29 0.72
C GLU A 37 -27.32 -0.42 -0.14
N ARG A 38 -27.19 0.92 0.02
CA ARG A 38 -28.04 1.89 -0.69
C ARG A 38 -27.59 2.20 -2.12
N ASN A 39 -26.32 2.09 -2.40
CA ASN A 39 -25.76 2.43 -3.70
C ASN A 39 -24.58 1.52 -4.04
N LEU A 40 -24.86 0.50 -4.84
CA LEU A 40 -23.89 -0.51 -5.26
C LEU A 40 -22.79 0.03 -6.19
N SER A 41 -22.99 1.22 -6.79
CA SER A 41 -22.00 1.89 -7.63
C SER A 41 -20.94 2.64 -6.83
N ARG A 42 -21.08 2.76 -5.51
CA ARG A 42 -20.04 3.35 -4.67
C ARG A 42 -18.87 2.38 -4.49
N PRO A 43 -17.62 2.88 -4.53
CA PRO A 43 -16.47 2.06 -4.23
C PRO A 43 -16.60 1.36 -2.87
N SER A 44 -16.30 0.08 -2.80
CA SER A 44 -16.26 -0.66 -1.55
C SER A 44 -15.06 -0.22 -0.69
N GLY A 45 -15.18 -0.28 0.63
CA GLY A 45 -14.03 -0.27 1.53
C GLY A 45 -13.36 -1.64 1.49
N LEU A 46 -12.03 -1.69 1.53
CA LEU A 46 -11.30 -2.97 1.54
C LEU A 46 -11.48 -3.73 2.85
N MET A 47 -11.76 -3.04 3.93
CA MET A 47 -12.15 -3.61 5.21
C MET A 47 -13.37 -2.88 5.75
N ASP A 48 -14.22 -3.60 6.47
CA ASP A 48 -15.35 -3.03 7.20
C ASP A 48 -14.90 -2.36 8.51
N TRP A 49 -15.85 -1.79 9.22
CA TRP A 49 -15.57 -1.08 10.48
C TRP A 49 -15.06 -1.99 11.58
N GLU A 50 -15.59 -3.19 11.70
CA GLU A 50 -15.21 -4.17 12.70
C GLU A 50 -13.79 -4.65 12.48
N ALA A 51 -13.46 -5.05 11.23
CA ALA A 51 -12.12 -5.46 10.85
C ALA A 51 -11.07 -4.35 11.06
N LEU A 52 -11.40 -3.08 10.79
CA LEU A 52 -10.52 -1.95 11.06
C LEU A 52 -10.31 -1.72 12.57
N SER A 53 -11.34 -1.97 13.37
CA SER A 53 -11.25 -1.84 14.82
C SER A 53 -10.41 -2.96 15.44
N GLU A 54 -10.60 -4.20 14.99
CA GLU A 54 -9.78 -5.35 15.37
C GLU A 54 -8.32 -5.13 14.99
N PHE A 55 -8.08 -4.68 13.77
CA PHE A 55 -6.74 -4.33 13.30
C PHE A 55 -6.10 -3.25 14.17
N GLN A 56 -6.85 -2.22 14.58
CA GLN A 56 -6.31 -1.22 15.51
C GLN A 56 -5.94 -1.84 16.86
N GLN A 57 -6.74 -2.77 17.36
CA GLN A 57 -6.47 -3.44 18.65
C GLN A 57 -5.21 -4.29 18.57
N SER A 58 -5.00 -5.03 17.47
CA SER A 58 -3.80 -5.85 17.29
C SER A 58 -2.51 -5.04 17.18
N LEU A 59 -2.61 -3.75 16.84
CA LEU A 59 -1.46 -2.85 16.76
C LEU A 59 -1.03 -2.22 18.10
N LEU A 60 -1.89 -2.30 19.13
CA LEU A 60 -1.61 -1.56 20.37
C LEU A 60 -0.36 -2.09 21.08
N ASP A 61 0.43 -1.13 21.57
CA ASP A 61 1.60 -1.37 22.42
C ASP A 61 2.77 -2.10 21.73
N HIS A 62 2.76 -2.22 20.40
CA HIS A 62 3.90 -2.67 19.61
C HIS A 62 4.75 -1.48 19.13
N PRO A 63 6.09 -1.53 19.21
CA PRO A 63 6.96 -0.45 18.73
C PRO A 63 7.03 -0.39 17.20
N ALA A 64 6.92 -1.53 16.53
CA ALA A 64 6.94 -1.68 15.08
C ALA A 64 6.01 -2.80 14.63
N VAL A 65 5.56 -2.79 13.38
CA VAL A 65 4.69 -3.82 12.79
C VAL A 65 4.98 -4.00 11.31
N LEU A 66 4.90 -5.24 10.84
CA LEU A 66 4.83 -5.60 9.43
C LEU A 66 3.37 -5.84 9.06
N ILE A 67 2.87 -5.13 8.06
CA ILE A 67 1.50 -5.26 7.56
C ILE A 67 1.56 -5.85 6.16
N VAL A 68 0.87 -6.95 5.92
CA VAL A 68 0.68 -7.52 4.59
C VAL A 68 -0.70 -7.13 4.08
N SER A 69 -0.72 -6.35 3.01
CA SER A 69 -1.94 -5.94 2.30
C SER A 69 -1.87 -6.43 0.86
N PRO A 70 -2.86 -7.16 0.35
CA PRO A 70 -2.85 -7.64 -1.04
C PRO A 70 -2.63 -6.52 -2.06
N THR A 71 -3.24 -5.35 -1.83
CA THR A 71 -3.08 -4.17 -2.68
C THR A 71 -2.36 -3.03 -1.93
N PRO A 72 -1.60 -2.16 -2.63
CA PRO A 72 -0.92 -1.03 -1.99
C PRO A 72 -1.89 -0.11 -1.25
N MET A 73 -1.53 0.28 -0.02
CA MET A 73 -2.28 1.31 0.72
C MET A 73 -2.02 2.69 0.12
N PHE A 74 -0.81 2.91 -0.37
CA PHE A 74 -0.37 4.16 -0.98
C PHE A 74 0.20 3.87 -2.37
N GLY A 75 -0.64 3.93 -3.41
CA GLY A 75 -0.27 3.69 -4.79
C GLY A 75 0.32 4.93 -5.50
N VAL A 76 0.44 4.88 -6.81
CA VAL A 76 0.87 6.02 -7.64
C VAL A 76 -0.24 7.06 -7.71
N LYS A 77 0.05 8.32 -7.37
CA LYS A 77 -0.96 9.41 -7.26
C LYS A 77 -1.76 9.63 -8.53
N LEU A 78 -1.12 9.52 -9.69
CA LEU A 78 -1.80 9.68 -10.97
C LEU A 78 -2.85 8.60 -11.19
N ILE A 79 -2.55 7.34 -10.87
CA ILE A 79 -3.48 6.23 -11.00
C ILE A 79 -4.68 6.43 -10.04
N GLU A 80 -4.42 6.82 -8.79
CA GLU A 80 -5.48 7.14 -7.83
C GLU A 80 -6.36 8.31 -8.30
N ALA A 81 -5.78 9.33 -8.94
CA ALA A 81 -6.53 10.46 -9.49
C ALA A 81 -7.43 10.04 -10.67
N VAL A 82 -6.91 9.22 -11.58
CA VAL A 82 -7.68 8.65 -12.71
C VAL A 82 -8.84 7.81 -12.17
N GLN A 83 -8.57 6.88 -11.25
CA GLN A 83 -9.60 6.05 -10.62
C GLN A 83 -10.68 6.90 -9.93
N ARG A 84 -10.29 8.02 -9.31
CA ARG A 84 -11.24 8.95 -8.69
C ARG A 84 -12.13 9.65 -9.70
N VAL A 85 -11.57 10.12 -10.82
CA VAL A 85 -12.34 10.77 -11.89
C VAL A 85 -13.38 9.79 -12.46
N PHE A 86 -12.96 8.56 -12.76
CA PHE A 86 -13.88 7.51 -13.25
C PHE A 86 -14.94 7.12 -12.22
N SER A 87 -14.55 7.02 -10.94
CA SER A 87 -15.51 6.77 -9.84
C SER A 87 -16.53 7.91 -9.71
N TRP A 88 -16.09 9.16 -9.89
CA TRP A 88 -16.98 10.32 -9.88
C TRP A 88 -17.91 10.34 -11.09
N ALA A 89 -17.42 9.92 -12.26
CA ALA A 89 -18.22 9.76 -13.49
C ALA A 89 -19.19 8.57 -13.44
N GLY A 90 -19.22 7.79 -12.35
CA GLY A 90 -20.13 6.65 -12.18
C GLY A 90 -19.63 5.33 -12.77
N HIS A 91 -18.37 5.26 -13.20
CA HIS A 91 -17.75 4.09 -13.82
C HIS A 91 -16.56 3.51 -13.02
N PRO A 92 -16.70 3.23 -11.71
CA PRO A 92 -15.58 2.76 -10.88
C PRO A 92 -15.02 1.41 -11.33
N LEU A 93 -15.84 0.54 -11.93
CA LEU A 93 -15.43 -0.79 -12.39
C LEU A 93 -14.54 -0.77 -13.63
N LEU A 94 -14.57 0.30 -14.44
CA LEU A 94 -13.74 0.40 -15.65
C LEU A 94 -12.26 0.59 -15.34
N VAL A 95 -11.92 1.05 -14.15
CA VAL A 95 -10.55 1.38 -13.73
C VAL A 95 -10.13 0.63 -12.47
N ASP A 96 -10.87 -0.42 -12.11
CA ASP A 96 -10.63 -1.20 -10.90
C ASP A 96 -10.34 -0.31 -9.68
N ALA A 97 -11.31 0.57 -9.36
CA ALA A 97 -11.20 1.56 -8.29
C ALA A 97 -11.23 0.93 -6.87
N GLU A 98 -10.84 -0.33 -6.76
CA GLU A 98 -10.77 -1.08 -5.52
C GLU A 98 -9.42 -0.87 -4.82
N ASN A 99 -9.21 0.32 -4.27
CA ASN A 99 -8.01 0.63 -3.50
C ASN A 99 -8.36 1.26 -2.14
N TRP A 100 -7.40 1.27 -1.21
CA TRP A 100 -7.57 1.81 0.13
C TRP A 100 -8.07 3.26 0.16
N MET A 101 -7.68 4.06 -0.82
CA MET A 101 -8.04 5.48 -0.90
C MET A 101 -9.36 5.74 -1.64
N ALA A 102 -9.94 4.74 -2.31
CA ALA A 102 -11.21 4.90 -3.02
C ALA A 102 -12.38 5.15 -2.05
N HIS A 103 -12.46 4.40 -0.96
CA HIS A 103 -13.49 4.59 0.06
C HIS A 103 -13.06 5.59 1.13
N ARG A 104 -13.73 6.74 1.20
CA ARG A 104 -13.36 7.85 2.11
C ARG A 104 -13.34 7.45 3.59
N GLY A 105 -14.31 6.66 4.03
CA GLY A 105 -14.44 6.22 5.42
C GLY A 105 -13.25 5.35 5.82
N ALA A 106 -12.99 4.26 5.09
CA ALA A 106 -11.89 3.36 5.38
C ALA A 106 -10.53 4.06 5.34
N ALA A 107 -10.28 4.91 4.34
CA ALA A 107 -9.05 5.71 4.25
C ALA A 107 -8.86 6.64 5.45
N HIS A 108 -9.95 7.26 5.95
CA HIS A 108 -9.87 8.16 7.10
C HIS A 108 -9.57 7.40 8.39
N VAL A 109 -10.24 6.27 8.61
CA VAL A 109 -10.02 5.40 9.77
C VAL A 109 -8.59 4.87 9.77
N MET A 110 -8.10 4.34 8.64
CA MET A 110 -6.72 3.86 8.52
C MET A 110 -5.70 4.95 8.87
N MET A 111 -5.90 6.17 8.38
CA MET A 111 -5.03 7.30 8.71
C MET A 111 -5.11 7.69 10.19
N ASN A 112 -6.25 7.52 10.85
CA ASN A 112 -6.39 7.75 12.28
C ASN A 112 -5.71 6.66 13.10
N ILE A 113 -5.79 5.39 12.65
CA ILE A 113 -5.05 4.27 13.26
C ILE A 113 -3.54 4.58 13.26
N PHE A 114 -2.97 4.96 12.12
CA PHE A 114 -1.54 5.31 12.04
C PHE A 114 -1.13 6.52 12.89
N ARG A 115 -2.07 7.36 13.27
CA ARG A 115 -1.82 8.56 14.11
C ARG A 115 -2.09 8.36 15.59
N HIS A 116 -2.65 7.25 15.95
CA HIS A 116 -3.02 7.00 17.34
C HIS A 116 -1.76 6.88 18.21
N SER A 117 -1.78 7.41 19.42
CA SER A 117 -0.59 7.52 20.28
C SER A 117 -0.07 6.20 20.83
N ARG A 118 -0.91 5.17 20.85
CA ARG A 118 -0.56 3.82 21.33
C ARG A 118 -0.31 2.82 20.22
N THR A 119 -0.43 3.22 18.97
CA THR A 119 -0.07 2.38 17.83
C THR A 119 1.41 2.54 17.47
N PRO A 120 2.00 1.64 16.69
CA PRO A 120 3.43 1.59 16.41
C PRO A 120 4.04 2.91 15.90
N GLY A 121 5.30 3.14 16.27
CA GLY A 121 6.11 4.21 15.69
C GLY A 121 6.66 3.87 14.30
N ASN A 122 6.76 2.58 13.95
CA ASN A 122 7.28 2.10 12.68
C ASN A 122 6.31 1.13 12.01
N TYR A 123 5.95 1.42 10.76
CA TYR A 123 5.08 0.57 9.95
C TYR A 123 5.77 0.19 8.66
N VAL A 124 5.81 -1.09 8.36
CA VAL A 124 6.24 -1.60 7.07
C VAL A 124 5.08 -2.31 6.40
N ILE A 125 4.59 -1.74 5.31
CA ILE A 125 3.44 -2.24 4.55
C ILE A 125 3.98 -2.97 3.32
N LEU A 126 3.78 -4.28 3.28
CA LEU A 126 4.14 -5.15 2.17
C LEU A 126 2.91 -5.37 1.28
N SER A 127 3.08 -5.24 -0.02
CA SER A 127 1.97 -5.41 -0.97
C SER A 127 2.41 -5.91 -2.34
N GLY A 128 1.43 -6.25 -3.18
CA GLY A 128 1.60 -6.69 -4.56
C GLY A 128 0.52 -6.11 -5.49
N ASP A 129 0.00 -6.94 -6.40
CA ASP A 129 -1.21 -6.73 -7.23
C ASP A 129 -1.13 -5.71 -8.37
N VAL A 130 -0.10 -4.89 -8.45
CA VAL A 130 -0.05 -3.77 -9.42
C VAL A 130 0.87 -3.99 -10.63
N HIS A 131 1.46 -5.16 -10.76
CA HIS A 131 2.33 -5.56 -11.88
C HIS A 131 3.61 -4.70 -12.08
N TYR A 132 3.97 -3.87 -11.12
CA TYR A 132 5.22 -3.13 -11.03
C TYR A 132 5.63 -3.01 -9.56
N SER A 133 6.93 -2.80 -9.32
CA SER A 133 7.47 -2.67 -7.97
C SER A 133 7.83 -1.23 -7.67
N PHE A 134 7.63 -0.81 -6.44
CA PHE A 134 8.02 0.50 -5.96
C PHE A 134 8.16 0.52 -4.43
N VAL A 135 8.92 1.48 -3.94
CA VAL A 135 9.10 1.71 -2.51
C VAL A 135 8.87 3.17 -2.20
N TYR A 136 8.01 3.44 -1.22
CA TYR A 136 7.74 4.76 -0.69
C TYR A 136 8.04 4.82 0.79
N GLU A 137 8.76 5.83 1.20
CA GLU A 137 8.85 6.28 2.58
C GLU A 137 7.81 7.39 2.78
N LEU A 138 7.02 7.30 3.85
CA LEU A 138 5.89 8.19 4.08
C LEU A 138 6.01 8.87 5.44
N HIS A 139 5.93 10.19 5.43
CA HIS A 139 5.97 11.01 6.64
C HIS A 139 4.63 11.72 6.83
N ILE A 140 4.12 11.70 8.07
CA ILE A 140 2.90 12.43 8.42
C ILE A 140 3.27 13.86 8.79
N ARG A 141 2.91 14.83 7.96
CA ARG A 141 3.30 16.25 8.09
C ARG A 141 2.85 16.98 9.36
N ALA A 142 2.02 16.39 10.19
CA ALA A 142 1.42 17.07 11.34
C ALA A 142 2.16 16.83 12.68
N ARG A 143 3.28 16.10 12.68
CA ARG A 143 4.02 15.74 13.90
C ARG A 143 5.50 15.65 13.61
N ASP A 144 6.33 16.37 14.34
CA ASP A 144 7.80 16.27 14.28
C ASP A 144 8.31 14.90 14.75
N SER A 145 7.48 14.17 15.50
CA SER A 145 7.73 12.80 15.97
C SER A 145 6.62 11.83 15.56
N GLY A 146 6.12 11.96 14.33
CA GLY A 146 5.09 11.06 13.80
C GLY A 146 5.62 9.66 13.46
N PRO A 147 4.73 8.68 13.28
CA PRO A 147 5.14 7.35 12.87
C PRO A 147 5.80 7.39 11.49
N GLN A 148 6.79 6.51 11.31
CA GLN A 148 7.42 6.26 10.02
C GLN A 148 6.68 5.11 9.32
N LEU A 149 6.25 5.36 8.11
CA LEU A 149 5.55 4.36 7.31
C LEU A 149 6.37 4.03 6.06
N TRP A 150 6.44 2.77 5.74
CA TRP A 150 7.08 2.27 4.54
C TRP A 150 6.06 1.49 3.73
N GLN A 151 5.88 1.85 2.45
CA GLN A 151 5.11 1.06 1.50
C GLN A 151 6.08 0.38 0.56
N ILE A 152 6.16 -0.95 0.65
CA ILE A 152 7.01 -1.77 -0.20
C ILE A 152 6.10 -2.64 -1.06
N THR A 153 6.13 -2.42 -2.36
CA THR A 153 5.30 -3.15 -3.31
C THR A 153 6.22 -3.93 -4.24
N SER A 154 6.03 -5.24 -4.29
CA SER A 154 6.77 -6.13 -5.16
C SER A 154 5.87 -6.67 -6.27
N SER A 155 6.33 -6.60 -7.51
CA SER A 155 5.64 -7.14 -8.67
C SER A 155 5.52 -8.66 -8.59
N GLY A 156 4.51 -9.20 -9.26
CA GLY A 156 4.35 -10.65 -9.40
C GLY A 156 5.43 -11.30 -10.25
N VAL A 157 5.55 -12.64 -10.13
CA VAL A 157 6.62 -13.42 -10.79
C VAL A 157 6.45 -13.52 -12.30
N LYS A 158 5.26 -13.26 -12.85
CA LYS A 158 4.96 -13.53 -14.27
C LYS A 158 4.35 -12.34 -15.02
N ASN A 159 3.73 -11.42 -14.33
CA ASN A 159 2.98 -10.33 -14.97
C ASN A 159 3.79 -9.03 -14.92
N GLU A 160 4.11 -8.50 -16.09
CA GLU A 160 4.75 -7.19 -16.25
C GLU A 160 3.74 -6.17 -16.79
N PHE A 161 3.88 -4.94 -16.35
CA PHE A 161 3.10 -3.82 -16.89
C PHE A 161 3.67 -3.42 -18.26
N PRO A 162 2.87 -2.91 -19.22
CA PRO A 162 3.40 -2.42 -20.51
C PRO A 162 4.44 -1.31 -20.29
N ARG A 163 5.72 -1.55 -20.61
CA ARG A 163 6.87 -0.68 -20.27
C ARG A 163 6.66 0.76 -20.69
N ARG A 164 6.30 1.01 -21.97
CA ARG A 164 6.06 2.38 -22.49
C ARG A 164 4.98 3.13 -21.71
N LEU A 165 3.94 2.43 -21.27
CA LEU A 165 2.85 3.02 -20.51
C LEU A 165 3.29 3.33 -19.08
N LEU A 166 4.07 2.45 -18.46
CA LEU A 166 4.62 2.68 -17.12
C LEU A 166 5.57 3.88 -17.09
N ASP A 167 6.48 3.99 -18.06
CA ASP A 167 7.40 5.12 -18.18
C ASP A 167 6.65 6.44 -18.37
N TRP A 168 5.60 6.41 -19.17
CA TRP A 168 4.74 7.58 -19.39
C TRP A 168 4.00 7.98 -18.12
N PHE A 169 3.46 7.00 -17.40
CA PHE A 169 2.79 7.24 -16.10
C PHE A 169 3.76 7.78 -15.06
N ASP A 170 4.96 7.25 -14.97
CA ASP A 170 5.96 7.72 -14.01
C ASP A 170 6.41 9.16 -14.33
N ARG A 171 6.69 9.49 -15.59
CA ARG A 171 7.04 10.85 -16.02
C ARG A 171 5.90 11.84 -15.77
N LEU A 172 4.67 11.48 -16.14
CA LEU A 172 3.50 12.32 -15.94
C LEU A 172 3.19 12.49 -14.45
N ASN A 173 3.32 11.43 -13.64
CA ASN A 173 3.15 11.50 -12.20
C ASN A 173 4.17 12.44 -11.54
N ARG A 174 5.43 12.40 -11.97
CA ARG A 174 6.48 13.32 -11.49
C ARG A 174 6.18 14.77 -11.83
N TRP A 175 5.71 15.04 -13.03
CA TRP A 175 5.40 16.39 -13.50
C TRP A 175 4.13 16.96 -12.84
N LEU A 176 3.04 16.20 -12.85
CA LEU A 176 1.74 16.65 -12.32
C LEU A 176 1.71 16.72 -10.78
N TYR A 177 2.42 15.81 -10.11
CA TYR A 177 2.40 15.69 -8.64
C TYR A 177 3.75 16.03 -8.00
N ALA A 178 4.50 16.95 -8.61
CA ALA A 178 5.66 17.56 -7.97
C ALA A 178 5.28 18.14 -6.58
N PRO A 179 6.21 18.27 -5.62
CA PRO A 179 5.91 18.73 -4.25
C PRO A 179 5.08 20.01 -4.17
N HIS A 180 5.26 20.93 -5.11
CA HIS A 180 4.56 22.22 -5.17
C HIS A 180 3.31 22.23 -6.08
N SER A 181 2.94 21.11 -6.68
CA SER A 181 1.80 21.05 -7.59
C SER A 181 0.46 21.27 -6.86
N PRO A 182 -0.41 22.17 -7.36
CA PRO A 182 -1.76 22.36 -6.80
C PRO A 182 -2.63 21.11 -6.92
N LEU A 183 -2.31 20.17 -7.83
CA LEU A 183 -3.01 18.90 -7.99
C LEU A 183 -2.85 18.00 -6.75
N ASN A 184 -1.85 18.23 -5.91
CA ASN A 184 -1.73 17.54 -4.62
C ASN A 184 -2.93 17.82 -3.68
N TRP A 185 -3.67 18.92 -3.90
CA TRP A 185 -4.89 19.24 -3.15
C TRP A 185 -6.05 18.34 -3.50
N LEU A 186 -6.08 17.78 -4.70
CA LEU A 186 -7.11 16.86 -5.15
C LEU A 186 -6.88 15.43 -4.62
N THR A 187 -5.68 15.13 -4.12
CA THR A 187 -5.39 13.82 -3.52
C THR A 187 -5.64 13.83 -2.02
N LYS A 188 -6.11 12.69 -1.45
CA LYS A 188 -6.34 12.56 -0.01
C LYS A 188 -5.06 12.62 0.83
N ARG A 189 -3.89 12.69 0.19
CA ARG A 189 -2.54 12.68 0.81
C ARG A 189 -2.01 14.06 1.17
N ARG A 190 -2.87 15.08 1.27
CA ARG A 190 -2.46 16.46 1.60
C ARG A 190 -1.58 16.55 2.87
N ARG A 191 -1.76 15.60 3.80
CA ARG A 191 -1.04 15.56 5.09
C ARG A 191 0.09 14.54 5.13
N LEU A 192 0.40 13.89 4.00
CA LEU A 192 1.46 12.91 3.87
C LEU A 192 2.51 13.43 2.90
N GLU A 193 3.74 13.36 3.32
CA GLU A 193 4.90 13.47 2.44
C GLU A 193 5.27 12.08 1.96
N VAL A 194 5.48 11.92 0.67
CA VAL A 194 5.85 10.65 0.04
C VAL A 194 7.22 10.83 -0.58
N VAL A 195 8.19 10.14 -0.03
CA VAL A 195 9.56 10.10 -0.55
C VAL A 195 9.77 8.77 -1.27
N PRO A 196 9.84 8.76 -2.60
CA PRO A 196 10.08 7.53 -3.34
C PRO A 196 11.54 7.09 -3.23
N ARG A 197 11.77 5.79 -3.15
CA ARG A 197 13.08 5.18 -3.36
C ARG A 197 13.27 4.87 -4.85
N VAL A 198 14.50 4.92 -5.31
CA VAL A 198 14.85 4.74 -6.74
C VAL A 198 15.52 3.40 -6.93
N PRO A 199 15.04 2.57 -7.88
CA PRO A 199 15.75 1.35 -8.25
C PRO A 199 17.13 1.68 -8.84
N ASP A 200 18.19 1.02 -8.38
CA ASP A 200 19.60 1.28 -8.79
C ASP A 200 19.87 1.00 -10.28
N ARG A 201 19.02 0.20 -10.90
CA ARG A 201 19.11 -0.22 -12.31
C ARG A 201 18.14 0.49 -13.24
N SER A 202 17.34 1.41 -12.73
CA SER A 202 16.44 2.20 -13.55
C SER A 202 17.16 3.30 -14.31
N GLN A 203 16.54 3.81 -15.36
CA GLN A 203 17.01 5.04 -16.02
C GLN A 203 16.90 6.22 -15.04
N ALA A 204 17.73 7.23 -15.24
CA ALA A 204 17.80 8.37 -14.32
C ALA A 204 16.42 8.96 -14.01
N GLY A 205 16.04 8.86 -12.75
CA GLY A 205 14.79 9.42 -12.21
C GLY A 205 13.56 8.51 -12.27
N GLU A 206 13.65 7.31 -12.81
CA GLU A 206 12.55 6.32 -12.73
C GLU A 206 12.40 5.80 -11.30
N ARG A 207 11.17 5.74 -10.82
CA ARG A 207 10.80 5.34 -9.46
C ARG A 207 10.06 4.01 -9.41
N LEU A 208 9.62 3.53 -10.57
CA LEU A 208 8.87 2.31 -10.73
C LEU A 208 9.75 1.27 -11.42
N TRP A 209 9.79 0.07 -10.86
CA TRP A 209 10.52 -1.05 -11.43
C TRP A 209 9.55 -2.04 -12.09
N ASN A 210 9.77 -2.32 -13.37
CA ASN A 210 8.94 -3.22 -14.18
C ASN A 210 9.65 -4.54 -14.43
N GLY A 211 10.05 -5.23 -13.38
CA GLY A 211 10.66 -6.55 -13.47
C GLY A 211 9.90 -7.56 -12.62
N SER A 212 9.70 -8.76 -13.15
CA SER A 212 9.15 -9.87 -12.38
C SER A 212 10.15 -10.32 -11.31
N GLY A 213 9.66 -10.66 -10.12
CA GLY A 213 10.54 -11.11 -9.05
C GLY A 213 9.88 -11.23 -7.68
N ILE A 214 10.73 -11.31 -6.67
CA ILE A 214 10.33 -11.42 -5.26
C ILE A 214 11.00 -10.29 -4.48
N GLY A 215 10.24 -9.57 -3.66
CA GLY A 215 10.78 -8.58 -2.75
C GLY A 215 11.57 -9.22 -1.61
N LEU A 216 12.76 -8.70 -1.33
CA LEU A 216 13.57 -9.05 -0.17
C LEU A 216 13.76 -7.82 0.69
N LEU A 217 13.40 -7.94 1.96
CA LEU A 217 13.50 -6.87 2.95
C LEU A 217 14.39 -7.30 4.09
N VAL A 218 15.37 -6.46 4.41
CA VAL A 218 16.19 -6.59 5.63
C VAL A 218 15.77 -5.47 6.59
N LEU A 219 15.41 -5.86 7.80
CA LEU A 219 15.04 -4.91 8.86
C LEU A 219 16.24 -4.64 9.79
N ASP A 220 16.28 -3.43 10.30
CA ASP A 220 17.14 -3.09 11.44
C ASP A 220 16.50 -3.54 12.78
N PRO A 221 17.23 -3.48 13.90
CA PRO A 221 16.70 -3.84 15.21
C PRO A 221 15.49 -3.00 15.68
N SER A 222 15.25 -1.85 15.08
CA SER A 222 14.06 -1.01 15.37
C SER A 222 12.84 -1.38 14.53
N GLY A 223 12.94 -2.37 13.65
CA GLY A 223 11.89 -2.80 12.74
C GLY A 223 11.72 -1.91 11.51
N LYS A 224 12.72 -1.07 11.19
CA LYS A 224 12.74 -0.26 9.97
C LYS A 224 13.45 -1.00 8.83
N PRO A 225 13.09 -0.73 7.56
CA PRO A 225 13.85 -1.20 6.42
C PRO A 225 15.29 -0.67 6.43
N ALA A 226 16.26 -1.58 6.56
CA ALA A 226 17.68 -1.28 6.37
C ALA A 226 18.05 -1.43 4.89
N GLU A 227 17.61 -2.52 4.26
CA GLU A 227 17.87 -2.80 2.85
C GLU A 227 16.61 -3.35 2.20
N ILE A 228 16.35 -2.92 0.96
CA ILE A 228 15.17 -3.31 0.20
C ILE A 228 15.62 -3.70 -1.21
N TYR A 229 15.36 -4.93 -1.60
CA TYR A 229 15.74 -5.49 -2.89
C TYR A 229 14.54 -6.13 -3.61
N GLN A 230 14.65 -6.20 -4.92
CA GLN A 230 13.88 -7.09 -5.77
C GLN A 230 14.84 -8.17 -6.29
N LEU A 231 14.58 -9.43 -5.96
CA LEU A 231 15.22 -10.60 -6.57
C LEU A 231 14.56 -10.82 -7.93
N ASN A 232 15.32 -10.61 -9.01
CA ASN A 232 14.78 -10.63 -10.36
C ASN A 232 14.56 -12.05 -10.87
N ALA A 233 13.41 -12.32 -11.49
CA ALA A 233 13.04 -13.66 -11.98
C ALA A 233 13.88 -14.11 -13.20
N ASP A 234 14.53 -13.18 -13.89
CA ASP A 234 15.41 -13.44 -15.04
C ASP A 234 16.83 -13.88 -14.65
N GLY A 235 17.10 -14.01 -13.34
CA GLY A 235 18.41 -14.36 -12.80
C GLY A 235 19.45 -13.22 -12.82
N SER A 236 19.06 -12.02 -13.22
CA SER A 236 19.94 -10.84 -13.09
C SER A 236 20.18 -10.52 -11.61
N PRO A 237 21.28 -9.84 -11.26
CA PRO A 237 21.54 -9.43 -9.88
C PRO A 237 20.35 -8.68 -9.27
N PRO A 238 20.14 -8.76 -7.95
CA PRO A 238 19.05 -8.05 -7.26
C PRO A 238 19.05 -6.55 -7.57
N THR A 239 17.87 -5.97 -7.71
CA THR A 239 17.67 -4.53 -7.87
C THR A 239 17.47 -3.90 -6.50
N ALA A 240 18.34 -2.99 -6.09
CA ALA A 240 18.24 -2.28 -4.81
C ALA A 240 17.40 -1.01 -4.94
N PHE A 241 16.57 -0.72 -3.93
CA PHE A 241 15.80 0.52 -3.84
C PHE A 241 16.53 1.53 -2.95
N LEU A 242 17.18 2.50 -3.56
CA LEU A 242 18.05 3.47 -2.88
C LEU A 242 17.31 4.77 -2.56
N THR A 243 17.82 5.53 -1.58
CA THR A 243 17.38 6.90 -1.36
C THR A 243 17.68 7.73 -2.61
N SER A 244 16.69 8.48 -3.12
CA SER A 244 16.98 9.42 -4.19
C SER A 244 18.00 10.43 -3.68
N ARG A 245 19.18 10.47 -4.28
CA ARG A 245 20.08 11.61 -4.10
C ARG A 245 19.41 12.80 -4.78
N GLU A 246 19.07 13.82 -4.01
CA GLU A 246 18.68 15.14 -4.53
C GLU A 246 19.81 15.74 -5.39
#